data_fdb4ad9d8ada82162db62d4cc83dac0f
#
_entry.id   fdb4ad9d8ada82162db62d4cc83dac0f
#
_cell.length_a   1.000
_cell.length_b   1.000
_cell.length_c   1.000
_cell.angle_alpha   90.00
_cell.angle_beta   90.00
_cell.angle_gamma   90.00
#
_symmetry.space_group_name_H-M   'P 1'
#
loop_
_entity.id
_entity.type
_entity.pdbx_description
1 polymer ?
#
loop_
_entity_poly.entity_id
_entity_poly.type
_entity_poly.pdbx_seq_one_letter_code
_entity_poly.pdbx_strand_id
1 'polypeptide(L)'
;MKRIELVQKGAAFAATAFTALALTACGASGGAGSASPEQDGSYKIGVLQLTEHGALDQTNEGFIDALDDAGISYTVDQQNAQNDQSACQTIASKFVNDGDDLIFAIATPAAQAVAGATTEIPVVGSAITDYAESGLVASNEAPGGNVTGSSDLTPVEDQIDLLCQLLPDAKTVGILYCSAESNSEVQVSLAEKALDAAGIAHERYSVSSSNEIQQMVESMVGKVDAIYAPTDNTIAAGMATVSMVANENALPVIVGCDTMVQDGGLASYSINYRDLGYKAGEMAVKILAEGADPADMPIEYLSSAECQLIVNQVTADALGIDISGLEGAQIV
;
A
#
# COMPACT_ATOMS: atom_id res chain seq x y z
N MET A 1 40.67 36.54 36.59
CA MET A 1 41.06 37.98 36.67
C MET A 1 40.38 38.71 35.51
N LYS A 2 39.73 39.84 35.93
CA LYS A 2 39.06 40.96 35.16
C LYS A 2 37.73 40.53 34.47
N ARG A 3 36.57 40.75 35.02
CA ARG A 3 35.71 41.89 35.42
C ARG A 3 35.88 43.16 34.56
N ILE A 4 34.75 43.67 34.10
CA ILE A 4 34.28 45.05 33.98
C ILE A 4 33.18 45.06 32.94
N GLU A 5 31.98 45.33 33.21
CA GLU A 5 31.01 46.33 33.74
C GLU A 5 30.15 46.94 32.59
N LEU A 6 28.94 46.73 32.75
CA LEU A 6 27.71 47.57 32.82
C LEU A 6 27.82 49.02 32.36
N VAL A 7 27.01 49.46 31.42
CA VAL A 7 26.43 50.81 31.38
C VAL A 7 24.98 50.76 30.90
N GLN A 8 24.08 51.10 31.83
CA GLN A 8 22.70 51.55 31.62
C GLN A 8 22.69 53.03 31.31
N LYS A 9 21.71 53.50 30.52
CA LYS A 9 20.99 54.80 30.56
C LYS A 9 20.03 54.80 29.37
N GLY A 10 18.74 55.02 29.42
CA GLY A 10 17.90 55.71 30.32
C GLY A 10 16.99 56.72 29.57
N ALA A 11 15.65 56.56 29.65
CA ALA A 11 14.57 57.53 29.58
C ALA A 11 14.37 58.34 28.25
N ALA A 12 13.20 58.69 27.75
CA ALA A 12 11.93 59.07 28.38
C ALA A 12 10.82 59.26 27.32
N PHE A 13 9.60 59.00 27.72
CA PHE A 13 8.31 59.69 27.49
C PHE A 13 8.04 60.51 26.23
N ALA A 14 6.92 60.19 25.51
CA ALA A 14 5.84 61.14 25.23
C ALA A 14 4.54 60.43 24.88
N ALA A 15 3.52 60.62 25.71
CA ALA A 15 2.11 60.31 25.48
C ALA A 15 1.45 61.46 24.73
N THR A 16 0.60 61.17 23.77
CA THR A 16 -0.46 62.08 23.32
C THR A 16 -1.70 61.28 22.96
N ALA A 17 -2.75 61.60 23.70
CA ALA A 17 -4.13 61.15 23.52
C ALA A 17 -4.90 62.11 22.59
N PHE A 18 -6.11 61.67 22.22
CA PHE A 18 -7.26 62.39 21.59
C PHE A 18 -7.53 61.77 20.18
N THR A 19 -8.75 61.42 19.77
CA THR A 19 -10.13 61.66 20.24
C THR A 19 -11.06 60.66 19.60
N ALA A 20 -12.09 60.23 20.29
CA ALA A 20 -13.23 59.48 19.79
C ALA A 20 -14.13 60.33 18.88
N LEU A 21 -14.65 59.73 17.82
CA LEU A 21 -15.92 60.19 17.22
C LEU A 21 -16.76 58.93 16.85
N ALA A 22 -17.84 58.76 17.56
CA ALA A 22 -18.91 57.83 17.24
C ALA A 22 -19.82 58.46 16.18
N LEU A 23 -20.21 57.70 15.18
CA LEU A 23 -21.39 57.94 14.37
C LEU A 23 -22.10 56.64 14.05
N THR A 24 -23.27 56.49 14.64
CA THR A 24 -24.29 55.51 14.38
C THR A 24 -24.94 55.72 13.00
N ALA A 25 -25.14 54.65 12.26
CA ALA A 25 -26.24 54.55 11.31
C ALA A 25 -26.66 53.10 11.08
N CYS A 26 -27.94 52.87 11.15
CA CYS A 26 -28.72 51.64 11.11
C CYS A 26 -28.65 50.85 9.80
N GLY A 27 -28.74 49.52 9.89
CA GLY A 27 -29.76 48.74 9.20
C GLY A 27 -29.39 48.13 7.86
N ALA A 28 -29.15 46.81 7.89
CA ALA A 28 -29.81 45.87 6.97
C ALA A 28 -29.46 44.43 7.40
N SER A 29 -30.47 43.64 7.70
CA SER A 29 -30.43 42.17 7.87
C SER A 29 -30.01 41.50 6.55
N GLY A 30 -28.89 40.83 6.57
CA GLY A 30 -28.42 39.98 5.49
C GLY A 30 -27.72 38.76 6.11
N GLY A 31 -28.19 37.57 5.75
CA GLY A 31 -27.89 36.28 6.33
C GLY A 31 -26.41 36.05 6.65
N ALA A 32 -26.19 35.56 7.84
CA ALA A 32 -24.92 34.95 8.20
C ALA A 32 -24.77 33.66 7.41
N GLY A 33 -24.14 33.71 6.24
CA GLY A 33 -23.45 32.60 5.67
C GLY A 33 -22.27 32.32 6.59
N SER A 34 -22.25 31.17 7.22
CA SER A 34 -21.06 30.66 7.86
C SER A 34 -19.98 30.51 6.79
N ALA A 35 -19.12 31.51 6.66
CA ALA A 35 -17.84 31.34 6.02
C ALA A 35 -17.07 30.35 6.91
N SER A 36 -16.93 29.15 6.44
CA SER A 36 -15.86 28.26 6.91
C SER A 36 -14.56 29.08 6.87
N PRO A 37 -13.66 28.96 7.86
CA PRO A 37 -12.35 29.57 7.73
C PRO A 37 -11.73 29.07 6.44
N GLU A 38 -11.37 29.96 5.52
CA GLU A 38 -10.41 29.64 4.48
C GLU A 38 -9.15 29.19 5.24
N GLN A 39 -8.91 27.88 5.27
CA GLN A 39 -7.67 27.30 5.71
C GLN A 39 -6.64 27.68 4.63
N ASP A 40 -5.89 28.77 4.88
CA ASP A 40 -4.69 29.14 4.11
C ASP A 40 -3.57 28.17 4.53
N GLY A 41 -3.84 26.88 4.44
CA GLY A 41 -3.01 25.83 4.94
C GLY A 41 -2.86 24.68 3.94
N SER A 42 -1.61 24.40 3.60
CA SER A 42 -1.22 23.17 2.94
C SER A 42 -1.43 22.00 3.90
N TYR A 43 -2.14 20.94 3.46
CA TYR A 43 -2.29 19.71 4.24
C TYR A 43 -0.93 19.02 4.43
N LYS A 44 -0.72 18.46 5.62
CA LYS A 44 0.47 17.65 5.91
C LYS A 44 0.11 16.18 5.79
N ILE A 45 0.78 15.46 4.92
CA ILE A 45 0.51 14.05 4.66
C ILE A 45 1.76 13.25 4.96
N GLY A 46 1.67 12.33 5.93
CA GLY A 46 2.69 11.32 6.16
C GLY A 46 2.48 10.14 5.21
N VAL A 47 3.51 9.71 4.50
CA VAL A 47 3.47 8.49 3.67
C VAL A 47 4.43 7.46 4.25
N LEU A 48 3.88 6.34 4.73
CA LEU A 48 4.64 5.19 5.19
C LEU A 48 4.55 4.07 4.18
N GLN A 49 5.63 3.84 3.45
CA GLN A 49 5.79 2.68 2.57
C GLN A 49 6.58 1.58 3.29
N LEU A 50 6.09 0.34 3.23
CA LEU A 50 6.74 -0.79 3.91
C LEU A 50 8.14 -1.05 3.37
N THR A 51 8.28 -1.14 2.05
CA THR A 51 9.55 -1.42 1.36
C THR A 51 9.49 -0.92 -0.09
N GLU A 52 10.62 -0.94 -0.79
CA GLU A 52 10.69 -0.61 -2.22
C GLU A 52 10.53 -1.87 -3.07
N HIS A 53 9.50 -1.89 -3.89
CA HIS A 53 9.32 -2.77 -5.04
C HIS A 53 8.23 -2.18 -5.95
N GLY A 54 8.20 -2.61 -7.21
CA GLY A 54 7.43 -1.95 -8.26
C GLY A 54 5.95 -1.72 -7.93
N ALA A 55 5.27 -2.65 -7.26
CA ALA A 55 3.86 -2.49 -6.92
C ALA A 55 3.62 -1.37 -5.89
N LEU A 56 4.43 -1.30 -4.81
CA LEU A 56 4.28 -0.27 -3.80
C LEU A 56 4.72 1.11 -4.31
N ASP A 57 5.74 1.16 -5.17
CA ASP A 57 6.21 2.40 -5.79
C ASP A 57 5.12 2.97 -6.71
N GLN A 58 4.50 2.14 -7.56
CA GLN A 58 3.37 2.54 -8.40
C GLN A 58 2.15 2.99 -7.57
N THR A 59 1.87 2.31 -6.45
CA THR A 59 0.80 2.70 -5.52
C THR A 59 1.03 4.11 -4.98
N ASN A 60 2.25 4.42 -4.56
CA ASN A 60 2.60 5.75 -4.08
C ASN A 60 2.48 6.81 -5.19
N GLU A 61 2.98 6.51 -6.39
CA GLU A 61 2.85 7.41 -7.54
C GLU A 61 1.38 7.73 -7.85
N GLY A 62 0.52 6.70 -7.90
CA GLY A 62 -0.91 6.89 -8.15
C GLY A 62 -1.60 7.75 -7.08
N PHE A 63 -1.24 7.56 -5.81
CA PHE A 63 -1.75 8.40 -4.72
C PHE A 63 -1.39 9.87 -4.91
N ILE A 64 -0.14 10.17 -5.23
CA ILE A 64 0.33 11.54 -5.48
C ILE A 64 -0.36 12.13 -6.72
N ASP A 65 -0.51 11.37 -7.81
CA ASP A 65 -1.22 11.82 -9.01
C ASP A 65 -2.65 12.30 -8.68
N ALA A 66 -3.39 11.55 -7.85
CA ALA A 66 -4.75 11.92 -7.49
C ALA A 66 -4.82 13.22 -6.66
N LEU A 67 -3.85 13.45 -5.77
CA LEU A 67 -3.76 14.71 -5.02
C LEU A 67 -3.45 15.89 -5.94
N ASP A 68 -2.53 15.70 -6.89
CA ASP A 68 -2.14 16.71 -7.88
C ASP A 68 -3.30 17.05 -8.80
N ASP A 69 -4.01 16.03 -9.33
CA ASP A 69 -5.17 16.21 -10.20
C ASP A 69 -6.34 16.91 -9.49
N ALA A 70 -6.50 16.67 -8.18
CA ALA A 70 -7.49 17.37 -7.36
C ALA A 70 -7.10 18.83 -7.07
N GLY A 71 -5.85 19.22 -7.29
CA GLY A 71 -5.35 20.58 -7.09
C GLY A 71 -5.38 21.04 -5.64
N ILE A 72 -5.35 20.14 -4.67
CA ILE A 72 -5.23 20.48 -3.24
C ILE A 72 -3.80 20.92 -2.93
N SER A 73 -3.65 21.82 -1.96
CA SER A 73 -2.33 22.22 -1.48
C SER A 73 -1.87 21.29 -0.38
N TYR A 74 -0.73 20.62 -0.53
CA TYR A 74 -0.22 19.66 0.44
C TYR A 74 1.30 19.64 0.53
N THR A 75 1.82 19.05 1.60
CA THR A 75 3.22 18.67 1.76
C THR A 75 3.27 17.20 2.15
N VAL A 76 4.25 16.46 1.62
CA VAL A 76 4.45 15.03 1.92
C VAL A 76 5.73 14.82 2.69
N ASP A 77 5.66 14.08 3.79
CA ASP A 77 6.80 13.42 4.43
C ASP A 77 6.75 11.94 4.09
N GLN A 78 7.52 11.53 3.08
CA GLN A 78 7.59 10.14 2.65
C GLN A 78 8.71 9.40 3.36
N GLN A 79 8.36 8.28 3.97
CA GLN A 79 9.27 7.41 4.71
C GLN A 79 9.13 5.96 4.23
N ASN A 80 10.27 5.25 4.17
CA ASN A 80 10.34 3.84 3.82
C ASN A 80 10.84 3.04 5.02
N ALA A 81 10.11 2.01 5.42
CA ALA A 81 10.46 1.19 6.58
C ALA A 81 11.48 0.08 6.25
N GLN A 82 11.83 -0.11 4.97
CA GLN A 82 12.79 -1.14 4.52
C GLN A 82 12.44 -2.55 5.01
N ASN A 83 11.16 -2.86 5.04
CA ASN A 83 10.59 -4.11 5.52
C ASN A 83 10.88 -4.41 7.01
N ASP A 84 11.09 -3.37 7.83
CA ASP A 84 11.32 -3.47 9.27
C ASP A 84 10.10 -2.98 10.05
N GLN A 85 9.46 -3.87 10.80
CA GLN A 85 8.27 -3.53 11.60
C GLN A 85 8.56 -2.51 12.70
N SER A 86 9.77 -2.51 13.28
CA SER A 86 10.15 -1.52 14.28
C SER A 86 10.33 -0.14 13.66
N ALA A 87 10.84 -0.09 12.42
CA ALA A 87 10.90 1.15 11.65
C ALA A 87 9.49 1.65 11.33
N CYS A 88 8.53 0.77 10.93
CA CYS A 88 7.13 1.15 10.73
C CYS A 88 6.55 1.85 11.97
N GLN A 89 6.73 1.26 13.15
CA GLN A 89 6.24 1.84 14.42
C GLN A 89 6.89 3.20 14.75
N THR A 90 8.19 3.33 14.48
CA THR A 90 8.94 4.57 14.70
C THR A 90 8.44 5.68 13.76
N ILE A 91 8.25 5.37 12.48
CA ILE A 91 7.77 6.30 11.47
C ILE A 91 6.30 6.70 11.76
N ALA A 92 5.44 5.74 12.08
CA ALA A 92 4.05 6.00 12.46
C ALA A 92 3.97 6.97 13.66
N SER A 93 4.78 6.70 14.71
CA SER A 93 4.86 7.58 15.87
C SER A 93 5.37 8.98 15.52
N LYS A 94 6.29 9.10 14.55
CA LYS A 94 6.77 10.39 14.05
C LYS A 94 5.62 11.18 13.43
N PHE A 95 4.85 10.62 12.50
CA PHE A 95 3.75 11.31 11.85
C PHE A 95 2.68 11.79 12.82
N VAL A 96 2.36 10.97 13.84
CA VAL A 96 1.45 11.37 14.92
C VAL A 96 1.99 12.56 15.71
N ASN A 97 3.29 12.55 16.05
CA ASN A 97 3.92 13.64 16.80
C ASN A 97 4.06 14.93 15.97
N ASP A 98 4.25 14.82 14.67
CA ASP A 98 4.35 15.95 13.74
C ASP A 98 2.98 16.58 13.47
N GLY A 99 1.89 15.90 13.88
CA GLY A 99 0.52 16.36 13.72
C GLY A 99 0.12 16.43 12.26
N ASP A 100 0.36 15.33 11.52
CA ASP A 100 -0.08 15.21 10.14
C ASP A 100 -1.61 15.20 10.04
N ASP A 101 -2.14 15.77 8.97
CA ASP A 101 -3.59 15.84 8.73
C ASP A 101 -4.17 14.52 8.21
N LEU A 102 -3.32 13.70 7.57
CA LEU A 102 -3.65 12.37 7.06
C LEU A 102 -2.37 11.53 6.97
N ILE A 103 -2.50 10.23 7.18
CA ILE A 103 -1.40 9.28 6.95
C ILE A 103 -1.81 8.30 5.84
N PHE A 104 -0.99 8.22 4.79
CA PHE A 104 -1.09 7.20 3.76
C PHE A 104 -0.17 6.03 4.10
N ALA A 105 -0.75 4.83 4.23
CA ALA A 105 -0.02 3.62 4.62
C ALA A 105 -0.04 2.60 3.47
N ILE A 106 1.13 2.26 2.96
CA ILE A 106 1.30 1.36 1.81
C ILE A 106 1.79 0.00 2.31
N ALA A 107 0.98 -1.02 2.13
CA ALA A 107 1.08 -2.40 2.58
C ALA A 107 0.55 -2.66 4.02
N THR A 108 0.09 -3.88 4.25
CA THR A 108 -0.55 -4.30 5.51
C THR A 108 0.28 -4.03 6.76
N PRO A 109 1.59 -4.39 6.84
CA PRO A 109 2.36 -4.14 8.06
C PRO A 109 2.55 -2.65 8.36
N ALA A 110 2.64 -1.80 7.33
CA ALA A 110 2.71 -0.35 7.47
C ALA A 110 1.38 0.19 8.05
N ALA A 111 0.24 -0.22 7.50
CA ALA A 111 -1.07 0.18 7.97
C ALA A 111 -1.34 -0.29 9.41
N GLN A 112 -0.94 -1.50 9.77
CA GLN A 112 -1.05 -2.01 11.14
C GLN A 112 -0.24 -1.17 12.13
N ALA A 113 0.96 -0.74 11.76
CA ALA A 113 1.78 0.13 12.61
C ALA A 113 1.15 1.51 12.79
N VAL A 114 0.59 2.10 11.73
CA VAL A 114 -0.10 3.40 11.79
C VAL A 114 -1.39 3.31 12.60
N ALA A 115 -2.23 2.31 12.36
CA ALA A 115 -3.47 2.09 13.12
C ALA A 115 -3.19 1.84 14.61
N GLY A 116 -2.07 1.20 14.94
CA GLY A 116 -1.62 1.03 16.32
C GLY A 116 -1.11 2.32 16.99
N ALA A 117 -0.71 3.32 16.20
CA ALA A 117 -0.16 4.57 16.70
C ALA A 117 -1.21 5.68 16.89
N THR A 118 -2.31 5.66 16.14
CA THR A 118 -3.36 6.69 16.22
C THR A 118 -4.75 6.13 15.93
N THR A 119 -5.74 6.67 16.64
CA THR A 119 -7.17 6.47 16.37
C THR A 119 -7.87 7.77 16.00
N GLU A 120 -7.12 8.86 15.83
CA GLU A 120 -7.65 10.21 15.59
C GLU A 120 -7.28 10.74 14.20
N ILE A 121 -6.03 10.56 13.77
CA ILE A 121 -5.59 10.99 12.44
C ILE A 121 -6.20 10.04 11.40
N PRO A 122 -6.86 10.56 10.36
CA PRO A 122 -7.34 9.75 9.25
C PRO A 122 -6.21 8.94 8.60
N VAL A 123 -6.45 7.66 8.35
CA VAL A 123 -5.52 6.76 7.68
C VAL A 123 -6.16 6.23 6.42
N VAL A 124 -5.52 6.47 5.29
CA VAL A 124 -5.86 5.82 4.03
C VAL A 124 -4.79 4.76 3.75
N GLY A 125 -5.23 3.52 3.59
CA GLY A 125 -4.34 2.43 3.22
C GLY A 125 -4.43 2.10 1.73
N SER A 126 -3.39 1.48 1.19
CA SER A 126 -3.42 0.86 -0.14
C SER A 126 -2.43 -0.30 -0.21
N ALA A 127 -2.58 -1.17 -1.21
CA ALA A 127 -1.83 -2.42 -1.30
C ALA A 127 -2.00 -3.27 -0.03
N ILE A 128 -3.23 -3.40 0.42
CA ILE A 128 -3.66 -4.17 1.60
C ILE A 128 -4.67 -5.21 1.14
N THR A 129 -4.38 -6.48 1.36
CA THR A 129 -5.18 -7.59 0.86
C THR A 129 -6.59 -7.62 1.47
N ASP A 130 -6.70 -7.59 2.79
CA ASP A 130 -7.99 -7.57 3.50
C ASP A 130 -7.86 -6.78 4.81
N TYR A 131 -8.63 -5.70 4.93
CA TYR A 131 -8.55 -4.80 6.08
C TYR A 131 -9.17 -5.40 7.33
N ALA A 132 -10.28 -6.11 7.18
CA ALA A 132 -10.97 -6.74 8.31
C ALA A 132 -10.16 -7.92 8.87
N GLU A 133 -9.68 -8.82 8.01
CA GLU A 133 -8.83 -9.95 8.42
C GLU A 133 -7.49 -9.49 9.00
N SER A 134 -6.98 -8.33 8.56
CA SER A 134 -5.78 -7.71 9.10
C SER A 134 -5.99 -6.95 10.42
N GLY A 135 -7.25 -6.88 10.90
CA GLY A 135 -7.61 -6.20 12.15
C GLY A 135 -7.55 -4.68 12.07
N LEU A 136 -7.62 -4.10 10.88
CA LEU A 136 -7.54 -2.66 10.65
C LEU A 136 -8.91 -1.98 10.75
N VAL A 137 -9.99 -2.68 10.41
CA VAL A 137 -11.36 -2.16 10.38
C VAL A 137 -12.33 -3.18 10.96
N ALA A 138 -13.54 -2.73 11.32
CA ALA A 138 -14.59 -3.61 11.83
C ALA A 138 -15.15 -4.55 10.73
N SER A 139 -15.37 -4.03 9.53
CA SER A 139 -15.62 -4.77 8.28
C SER A 139 -15.19 -3.94 7.09
N ASN A 140 -15.00 -4.59 5.94
CA ASN A 140 -14.59 -3.88 4.72
C ASN A 140 -15.71 -2.98 4.16
N GLU A 141 -17.00 -3.30 4.44
CA GLU A 141 -18.14 -2.50 4.02
C GLU A 141 -18.43 -1.33 4.98
N ALA A 142 -18.04 -1.44 6.24
CA ALA A 142 -18.28 -0.42 7.28
C ALA A 142 -17.07 -0.38 8.22
N PRO A 143 -16.03 0.37 7.88
CA PRO A 143 -14.77 0.43 8.64
C PRO A 143 -14.94 0.78 10.11
N GLY A 144 -15.74 1.81 10.42
CA GLY A 144 -16.17 2.19 11.77
C GLY A 144 -15.08 2.85 12.63
N GLY A 145 -13.92 3.14 12.07
CA GLY A 145 -12.79 3.79 12.73
C GLY A 145 -12.12 4.86 11.85
N ASN A 146 -10.88 5.20 12.16
CA ASN A 146 -10.12 6.20 11.40
C ASN A 146 -9.38 5.64 10.18
N VAL A 147 -9.56 4.36 9.86
CA VAL A 147 -8.86 3.67 8.75
C VAL A 147 -9.85 3.35 7.63
N THR A 148 -9.47 3.67 6.41
CA THR A 148 -10.12 3.25 5.16
C THR A 148 -9.07 3.05 4.07
N GLY A 149 -9.47 2.78 2.81
CA GLY A 149 -8.53 2.70 1.70
C GLY A 149 -8.94 1.74 0.60
N SER A 150 -7.96 1.31 -0.21
CA SER A 150 -8.14 0.40 -1.34
C SER A 150 -7.44 -0.94 -1.14
N SER A 151 -8.12 -2.03 -1.51
CA SER A 151 -7.61 -3.40 -1.39
C SER A 151 -6.96 -3.87 -2.69
N ASP A 152 -5.84 -4.58 -2.55
CA ASP A 152 -5.13 -5.23 -3.65
C ASP A 152 -5.41 -6.75 -3.73
N LEU A 153 -6.48 -7.23 -3.13
CA LEU A 153 -6.83 -8.64 -3.22
C LEU A 153 -7.03 -9.04 -4.69
N THR A 154 -6.06 -9.73 -5.23
CA THR A 154 -6.11 -10.30 -6.59
C THR A 154 -6.90 -11.62 -6.61
N PRO A 155 -7.38 -12.07 -7.77
CA PRO A 155 -8.18 -13.29 -7.89
C PRO A 155 -7.30 -14.55 -7.76
N VAL A 156 -6.99 -14.96 -6.53
CA VAL A 156 -6.12 -16.11 -6.23
C VAL A 156 -6.61 -17.38 -6.90
N GLU A 157 -7.94 -17.63 -6.96
CA GLU A 157 -8.52 -18.79 -7.62
C GLU A 157 -8.17 -18.79 -9.12
N ASP A 158 -8.34 -17.65 -9.81
CA ASP A 158 -8.00 -17.53 -11.25
C ASP A 158 -6.49 -17.70 -11.49
N GLN A 159 -5.64 -17.27 -10.54
CA GLN A 159 -4.18 -17.49 -10.62
C GLN A 159 -3.82 -18.96 -10.49
N ILE A 160 -4.51 -19.72 -9.64
CA ILE A 160 -4.32 -21.19 -9.54
C ILE A 160 -4.88 -21.89 -10.78
N ASP A 161 -6.02 -21.45 -11.32
CA ASP A 161 -6.55 -21.97 -12.57
C ASP A 161 -5.59 -21.72 -13.74
N LEU A 162 -4.96 -20.55 -13.80
CA LEU A 162 -3.90 -20.21 -14.75
C LEU A 162 -2.68 -21.16 -14.60
N LEU A 163 -2.28 -21.44 -13.35
CA LEU A 163 -1.23 -22.42 -13.07
C LEU A 163 -1.60 -23.78 -13.66
N CYS A 164 -2.81 -24.27 -13.41
CA CYS A 164 -3.29 -25.55 -13.94
C CYS A 164 -3.36 -25.57 -15.47
N GLN A 165 -3.74 -24.45 -16.11
CA GLN A 165 -3.79 -24.31 -17.55
C GLN A 165 -2.39 -24.37 -18.19
N LEU A 166 -1.43 -23.65 -17.61
CA LEU A 166 -0.04 -23.59 -18.11
C LEU A 166 0.75 -24.85 -17.81
N LEU A 167 0.43 -25.55 -16.73
CA LEU A 167 1.17 -26.69 -16.20
C LEU A 167 0.23 -27.87 -15.92
N PRO A 168 -0.41 -28.44 -16.97
CA PRO A 168 -1.46 -29.46 -16.80
C PRO A 168 -0.94 -30.80 -16.19
N ASP A 169 0.36 -31.04 -16.19
CA ASP A 169 0.98 -32.17 -15.58
C ASP A 169 1.48 -31.96 -14.14
N ALA A 170 1.33 -30.74 -13.60
CA ALA A 170 1.75 -30.42 -12.24
C ALA A 170 0.90 -31.18 -11.20
N LYS A 171 1.58 -31.81 -10.25
CA LYS A 171 0.98 -32.62 -9.18
C LYS A 171 1.18 -32.05 -7.81
N THR A 172 2.24 -31.24 -7.64
CA THR A 172 2.61 -30.66 -6.36
C THR A 172 3.04 -29.21 -6.56
N VAL A 173 2.40 -28.28 -5.84
CA VAL A 173 2.71 -26.86 -5.86
C VAL A 173 3.29 -26.44 -4.51
N GLY A 174 4.41 -25.74 -4.54
CA GLY A 174 4.96 -25.08 -3.36
C GLY A 174 4.41 -23.66 -3.25
N ILE A 175 3.86 -23.30 -2.10
CA ILE A 175 3.39 -21.94 -1.85
C ILE A 175 4.49 -21.19 -1.10
N LEU A 176 5.12 -20.21 -1.76
CA LEU A 176 6.23 -19.43 -1.22
C LEU A 176 5.73 -18.09 -0.66
N TYR A 177 5.96 -17.83 0.63
CA TYR A 177 5.47 -16.61 1.28
C TYR A 177 6.31 -16.23 2.51
N CYS A 178 6.10 -15.01 3.03
CA CYS A 178 6.70 -14.54 4.28
C CYS A 178 5.73 -14.73 5.45
N SER A 179 6.14 -15.50 6.45
CA SER A 179 5.32 -15.77 7.64
C SER A 179 5.16 -14.55 8.57
N ALA A 180 5.92 -13.48 8.35
CA ALA A 180 5.78 -12.23 9.10
C ALA A 180 4.69 -11.30 8.54
N GLU A 181 4.10 -11.65 7.39
CA GLU A 181 3.07 -10.87 6.71
C GLU A 181 1.69 -11.54 6.82
N SER A 182 0.76 -10.92 7.57
CA SER A 182 -0.58 -11.48 7.76
C SER A 182 -1.43 -11.51 6.49
N ASN A 183 -1.21 -10.56 5.56
CA ASN A 183 -1.81 -10.54 4.23
C ASN A 183 -1.49 -11.80 3.42
N SER A 184 -0.28 -12.32 3.55
CA SER A 184 0.16 -13.52 2.85
C SER A 184 -0.58 -14.76 3.34
N GLU A 185 -0.83 -14.91 4.63
CA GLU A 185 -1.60 -16.03 5.20
C GLU A 185 -3.04 -16.11 4.65
N VAL A 186 -3.69 -14.96 4.42
CA VAL A 186 -5.02 -14.88 3.78
C VAL A 186 -4.95 -15.51 2.39
N GLN A 187 -4.02 -15.07 1.56
CA GLN A 187 -3.88 -15.54 0.19
C GLN A 187 -3.39 -17.00 0.11
N VAL A 188 -2.49 -17.41 1.00
CA VAL A 188 -2.07 -18.82 1.13
C VAL A 188 -3.28 -19.71 1.40
N SER A 189 -4.16 -19.31 2.31
CA SER A 189 -5.37 -20.09 2.61
C SER A 189 -6.33 -20.17 1.42
N LEU A 190 -6.44 -19.10 0.61
CA LEU A 190 -7.21 -19.12 -0.64
C LEU A 190 -6.56 -20.03 -1.70
N ALA A 191 -5.24 -19.96 -1.84
CA ALA A 191 -4.49 -20.81 -2.78
C ALA A 191 -4.60 -22.31 -2.42
N GLU A 192 -4.45 -22.65 -1.14
CA GLU A 192 -4.63 -24.03 -0.67
C GLU A 192 -6.02 -24.57 -1.01
N LYS A 193 -7.06 -23.77 -0.77
CA LYS A 193 -8.44 -24.13 -1.11
C LYS A 193 -8.63 -24.35 -2.61
N ALA A 194 -8.04 -23.48 -3.45
CA ALA A 194 -8.12 -23.62 -4.90
C ALA A 194 -7.35 -24.86 -5.40
N LEU A 195 -6.15 -25.12 -4.86
CA LEU A 195 -5.34 -26.30 -5.17
C LEU A 195 -6.03 -27.60 -4.73
N ASP A 196 -6.66 -27.61 -3.55
CA ASP A 196 -7.48 -28.74 -3.08
C ASP A 196 -8.64 -29.02 -4.04
N ALA A 197 -9.34 -27.97 -4.50
CA ALA A 197 -10.43 -28.10 -5.46
C ALA A 197 -9.94 -28.63 -6.82
N ALA A 198 -8.73 -28.26 -7.25
CA ALA A 198 -8.09 -28.77 -8.45
C ALA A 198 -7.49 -30.18 -8.26
N GLY A 199 -7.43 -30.73 -7.05
CA GLY A 199 -6.84 -32.02 -6.73
C GLY A 199 -5.31 -32.05 -6.82
N ILE A 200 -4.66 -30.90 -6.65
CA ILE A 200 -3.21 -30.73 -6.68
C ILE A 200 -2.68 -30.70 -5.24
N ALA A 201 -1.66 -31.53 -4.97
CA ALA A 201 -0.97 -31.51 -3.68
C ALA A 201 -0.20 -30.20 -3.51
N HIS A 202 -0.17 -29.67 -2.29
CA HIS A 202 0.54 -28.44 -2.02
C HIS A 202 1.32 -28.52 -0.71
N GLU A 203 2.36 -27.69 -0.60
CA GLU A 203 3.19 -27.57 0.59
C GLU A 203 3.57 -26.11 0.82
N ARG A 204 3.52 -25.65 2.08
CA ARG A 204 3.91 -24.29 2.46
C ARG A 204 5.42 -24.19 2.60
N TYR A 205 6.00 -23.17 1.97
CA TYR A 205 7.39 -22.79 2.08
C TYR A 205 7.47 -21.35 2.56
N SER A 206 7.72 -21.16 3.85
CA SER A 206 7.74 -19.83 4.44
C SER A 206 9.13 -19.36 4.77
N VAL A 207 9.38 -18.08 4.48
CA VAL A 207 10.56 -17.34 4.95
C VAL A 207 10.16 -16.38 6.08
N SER A 208 11.11 -15.93 6.88
CA SER A 208 10.91 -14.86 7.85
C SER A 208 11.52 -13.52 7.39
N SER A 209 12.38 -13.56 6.38
CA SER A 209 13.02 -12.39 5.78
C SER A 209 13.55 -12.72 4.36
N SER A 210 13.86 -11.67 3.59
CA SER A 210 14.39 -11.79 2.23
C SER A 210 15.72 -12.57 2.15
N ASN A 211 16.51 -12.58 3.22
CA ASN A 211 17.79 -13.31 3.27
C ASN A 211 17.62 -14.84 3.17
N GLU A 212 16.44 -15.37 3.44
CA GLU A 212 16.15 -16.80 3.43
C GLU A 212 15.62 -17.28 2.08
N ILE A 213 15.23 -16.36 1.18
CA ILE A 213 14.55 -16.66 -0.09
C ILE A 213 15.35 -17.64 -0.93
N GLN A 214 16.63 -17.37 -1.16
CA GLN A 214 17.48 -18.25 -2.01
C GLN A 214 17.47 -19.67 -1.49
N GLN A 215 17.78 -19.88 -0.22
CA GLN A 215 17.84 -21.21 0.38
C GLN A 215 16.48 -21.90 0.38
N MET A 216 15.39 -21.12 0.57
CA MET A 216 14.04 -21.67 0.54
C MET A 216 13.69 -22.17 -0.85
N VAL A 217 13.90 -21.38 -1.91
CA VAL A 217 13.64 -21.79 -3.29
C VAL A 217 14.52 -22.97 -3.71
N GLU A 218 15.81 -22.96 -3.35
CA GLU A 218 16.70 -24.12 -3.56
C GLU A 218 16.15 -25.40 -2.92
N SER A 219 15.52 -25.27 -1.74
CA SER A 219 14.94 -26.41 -1.02
C SER A 219 13.70 -26.99 -1.70
N MET A 220 13.02 -26.23 -2.57
CA MET A 220 11.84 -26.62 -3.32
C MET A 220 12.19 -27.42 -4.59
N VAL A 221 13.40 -27.21 -5.12
CA VAL A 221 13.85 -27.87 -6.36
C VAL A 221 13.77 -29.38 -6.26
N GLY A 222 13.08 -30.00 -7.23
CA GLY A 222 12.85 -31.43 -7.28
C GLY A 222 11.84 -31.99 -6.28
N LYS A 223 11.19 -31.13 -5.48
CA LYS A 223 10.10 -31.54 -4.57
C LYS A 223 8.73 -31.08 -5.06
N VAL A 224 8.69 -29.97 -5.76
CA VAL A 224 7.46 -29.38 -6.32
C VAL A 224 7.59 -29.20 -7.82
N ASP A 225 6.46 -29.21 -8.53
CA ASP A 225 6.40 -29.04 -9.99
C ASP A 225 6.25 -27.57 -10.39
N ALA A 226 5.75 -26.72 -9.48
CA ALA A 226 5.60 -25.29 -9.65
C ALA A 226 5.64 -24.58 -8.29
N ILE A 227 5.93 -23.27 -8.33
CA ILE A 227 5.80 -22.37 -7.20
C ILE A 227 4.60 -21.45 -7.45
N TYR A 228 3.80 -21.22 -6.42
CA TYR A 228 2.88 -20.11 -6.32
C TYR A 228 3.39 -19.12 -5.27
N ALA A 229 3.54 -17.85 -5.64
CA ALA A 229 3.93 -16.77 -4.72
C ALA A 229 2.85 -15.67 -4.77
N PRO A 230 2.04 -15.49 -3.70
CA PRO A 230 1.00 -14.46 -3.65
C PRO A 230 1.58 -13.04 -3.67
N THR A 231 0.73 -12.01 -3.54
CA THR A 231 1.17 -10.63 -3.31
C THR A 231 1.78 -10.51 -1.91
N ASP A 232 3.05 -10.88 -1.80
CA ASP A 232 3.87 -10.87 -0.60
C ASP A 232 5.00 -9.87 -0.78
N ASN A 233 5.11 -8.87 0.09
CA ASN A 233 6.05 -7.76 -0.11
C ASN A 233 7.51 -8.21 0.02
N THR A 234 7.80 -9.17 0.92
CA THR A 234 9.14 -9.72 1.10
C THR A 234 9.57 -10.53 -0.13
N ILE A 235 8.65 -11.35 -0.66
CA ILE A 235 8.91 -12.14 -1.87
C ILE A 235 9.01 -11.22 -3.09
N ALA A 236 8.12 -10.23 -3.23
CA ALA A 236 8.16 -9.26 -4.33
C ALA A 236 9.48 -8.49 -4.37
N ALA A 237 9.93 -7.97 -3.23
CA ALA A 237 11.24 -7.29 -3.12
C ALA A 237 12.43 -8.23 -3.41
N GLY A 238 12.26 -9.53 -3.23
CA GLY A 238 13.26 -10.57 -3.50
C GLY A 238 13.03 -11.35 -4.79
N MET A 239 12.09 -10.94 -5.66
CA MET A 239 11.62 -11.72 -6.80
C MET A 239 12.74 -12.08 -7.80
N ALA A 240 13.70 -11.17 -7.99
CA ALA A 240 14.89 -11.45 -8.81
C ALA A 240 15.69 -12.66 -8.31
N THR A 241 15.74 -12.88 -7.00
CA THR A 241 16.40 -14.07 -6.40
C THR A 241 15.54 -15.31 -6.60
N VAL A 242 14.23 -15.20 -6.42
CA VAL A 242 13.29 -16.32 -6.68
C VAL A 242 13.40 -16.78 -8.12
N SER A 243 13.27 -15.86 -9.07
CA SER A 243 13.29 -16.16 -10.50
C SER A 243 14.64 -16.69 -10.97
N MET A 244 15.74 -16.17 -10.45
CA MET A 244 17.08 -16.68 -10.76
C MET A 244 17.20 -18.18 -10.41
N VAL A 245 16.91 -18.54 -9.17
CA VAL A 245 17.04 -19.95 -8.72
C VAL A 245 16.01 -20.85 -9.40
N ALA A 246 14.77 -20.39 -9.52
CA ALA A 246 13.69 -21.16 -10.11
C ALA A 246 13.94 -21.44 -11.60
N ASN A 247 14.33 -20.42 -12.39
CA ASN A 247 14.58 -20.55 -13.82
C ASN A 247 15.82 -21.40 -14.12
N GLU A 248 16.89 -21.30 -13.32
CA GLU A 248 18.07 -22.17 -13.44
C GLU A 248 17.72 -23.66 -13.25
N ASN A 249 16.67 -23.95 -12.51
CA ASN A 249 16.20 -25.30 -12.20
C ASN A 249 14.93 -25.71 -12.96
N ALA A 250 14.53 -24.94 -13.97
CA ALA A 250 13.34 -25.17 -14.78
C ALA A 250 12.05 -25.30 -13.91
N LEU A 251 11.95 -24.54 -12.83
CA LEU A 251 10.83 -24.54 -11.90
C LEU A 251 9.95 -23.29 -12.15
N PRO A 252 8.76 -23.44 -12.77
CA PRO A 252 7.88 -22.29 -13.06
C PRO A 252 7.31 -21.66 -11.79
N VAL A 253 7.17 -20.32 -11.83
CA VAL A 253 6.63 -19.53 -10.71
C VAL A 253 5.44 -18.71 -11.19
N ILE A 254 4.23 -19.03 -10.72
CA ILE A 254 3.04 -18.20 -10.87
C ILE A 254 3.01 -17.22 -9.68
N VAL A 255 2.72 -15.95 -9.96
CA VAL A 255 2.88 -14.87 -8.98
C VAL A 255 1.61 -14.04 -8.79
N GLY A 256 1.56 -13.29 -7.69
CA GLY A 256 0.38 -12.54 -7.27
C GLY A 256 0.18 -11.22 -8.03
N CYS A 257 1.22 -10.63 -8.65
CA CYS A 257 1.10 -9.34 -9.32
C CYS A 257 2.02 -9.19 -10.54
N ASP A 258 1.74 -8.15 -11.35
CA ASP A 258 2.42 -7.84 -12.61
C ASP A 258 3.90 -7.54 -12.44
N THR A 259 4.27 -6.78 -11.40
CA THR A 259 5.68 -6.43 -11.15
C THR A 259 6.53 -7.66 -10.83
N MET A 260 5.97 -8.65 -10.13
CA MET A 260 6.64 -9.93 -9.93
C MET A 260 6.77 -10.73 -11.24
N VAL A 261 5.82 -10.60 -12.18
CA VAL A 261 5.96 -11.18 -13.52
C VAL A 261 7.09 -10.50 -14.28
N GLN A 262 7.20 -9.17 -14.22
CA GLN A 262 8.29 -8.39 -14.84
C GLN A 262 9.65 -8.78 -14.28
N ASP A 263 9.73 -9.11 -12.98
CA ASP A 263 10.93 -9.54 -12.29
C ASP A 263 11.25 -11.04 -12.46
N GLY A 264 10.59 -11.71 -13.42
CA GLY A 264 10.93 -13.07 -13.88
C GLY A 264 9.96 -14.16 -13.46
N GLY A 265 8.84 -13.85 -12.80
CA GLY A 265 7.71 -14.76 -12.67
C GLY A 265 7.13 -15.14 -14.04
N LEU A 266 6.42 -16.27 -14.13
CA LEU A 266 5.88 -16.75 -15.39
C LEU A 266 4.64 -15.98 -15.82
N ALA A 267 3.65 -15.87 -14.94
CA ALA A 267 2.37 -15.25 -15.24
C ALA A 267 1.59 -14.87 -13.98
N SER A 268 0.62 -13.97 -14.13
CA SER A 268 -0.33 -13.57 -13.10
C SER A 268 -1.61 -13.02 -13.70
N TYR A 269 -2.72 -13.13 -12.97
CA TYR A 269 -3.82 -12.17 -13.05
C TYR A 269 -3.55 -11.06 -12.04
N SER A 270 -3.36 -9.83 -12.51
CA SER A 270 -2.95 -8.68 -11.70
C SER A 270 -3.85 -7.48 -11.90
N ILE A 271 -3.88 -6.62 -10.90
CA ILE A 271 -4.45 -5.27 -10.96
C ILE A 271 -3.36 -4.26 -11.31
N ASN A 272 -3.75 -3.05 -11.71
CA ASN A 272 -2.84 -1.93 -11.88
C ASN A 272 -2.64 -1.23 -10.53
N TYR A 273 -1.43 -1.28 -9.99
CA TYR A 273 -1.13 -0.70 -8.69
C TYR A 273 -1.11 0.83 -8.68
N ARG A 274 -0.83 1.47 -9.82
CA ARG A 274 -0.96 2.93 -9.93
C ARG A 274 -2.43 3.37 -9.85
N ASP A 275 -3.34 2.66 -10.54
CA ASP A 275 -4.77 2.93 -10.46
C ASP A 275 -5.32 2.67 -9.05
N LEU A 276 -4.79 1.63 -8.37
CA LEU A 276 -5.13 1.33 -6.98
C LEU A 276 -4.73 2.47 -6.04
N GLY A 277 -3.50 2.99 -6.20
CA GLY A 277 -3.01 4.14 -5.45
C GLY A 277 -3.78 5.41 -5.75
N TYR A 278 -4.13 5.64 -7.02
CA TYR A 278 -4.96 6.77 -7.44
C TYR A 278 -6.33 6.76 -6.75
N LYS A 279 -6.98 5.60 -6.69
CA LYS A 279 -8.22 5.40 -5.95
C LYS A 279 -8.08 5.76 -4.47
N ALA A 280 -6.99 5.34 -3.82
CA ALA A 280 -6.69 5.73 -2.44
C ALA A 280 -6.47 7.25 -2.29
N GLY A 281 -5.83 7.89 -3.26
CA GLY A 281 -5.66 9.34 -3.32
C GLY A 281 -6.99 10.10 -3.45
N GLU A 282 -7.92 9.61 -4.28
CA GLU A 282 -9.28 10.17 -4.36
C GLU A 282 -10.01 10.07 -3.00
N MET A 283 -9.81 8.97 -2.25
CA MET A 283 -10.36 8.84 -0.90
C MET A 283 -9.74 9.84 0.07
N ALA A 284 -8.42 10.06 -0.02
CA ALA A 284 -7.72 11.08 0.78
C ALA A 284 -8.23 12.49 0.48
N VAL A 285 -8.49 12.82 -0.78
CA VAL A 285 -9.09 14.11 -1.19
C VAL A 285 -10.47 14.29 -0.57
N LYS A 286 -11.33 13.26 -0.59
CA LYS A 286 -12.66 13.32 0.05
C LYS A 286 -12.55 13.60 1.55
N ILE A 287 -11.58 12.99 2.23
CA ILE A 287 -11.35 13.22 3.66
C ILE A 287 -10.85 14.65 3.91
N LEU A 288 -9.78 15.06 3.22
CA LEU A 288 -9.10 16.32 3.47
C LEU A 288 -9.91 17.54 3.01
N ALA A 289 -10.45 17.50 1.78
CA ALA A 289 -11.10 18.64 1.15
C ALA A 289 -12.63 18.69 1.36
N GLU A 290 -13.28 17.53 1.48
CA GLU A 290 -14.74 17.44 1.59
C GLU A 290 -15.21 17.09 3.00
N GLY A 291 -14.29 16.69 3.91
CA GLY A 291 -14.60 16.36 5.30
C GLY A 291 -15.32 15.01 5.46
N ALA A 292 -15.08 14.07 4.55
CA ALA A 292 -15.60 12.71 4.67
C ALA A 292 -15.00 12.00 5.90
N ASP A 293 -15.83 11.21 6.58
CA ASP A 293 -15.38 10.42 7.73
C ASP A 293 -14.89 9.04 7.25
N PRO A 294 -13.61 8.65 7.50
CA PRO A 294 -13.11 7.33 7.18
C PRO A 294 -13.99 6.18 7.71
N ALA A 295 -14.65 6.39 8.85
CA ALA A 295 -15.54 5.39 9.45
C ALA A 295 -16.71 4.97 8.55
N ASP A 296 -17.17 5.88 7.69
CA ASP A 296 -18.30 5.70 6.78
C ASP A 296 -17.85 5.40 5.33
N MET A 297 -16.54 5.31 5.08
CA MET A 297 -15.99 5.06 3.75
C MET A 297 -15.63 3.58 3.58
N PRO A 298 -16.41 2.78 2.84
CA PRO A 298 -16.09 1.38 2.58
C PRO A 298 -14.71 1.21 1.94
N ILE A 299 -14.07 0.05 2.19
CA ILE A 299 -12.86 -0.33 1.46
C ILE A 299 -13.19 -0.48 -0.03
N GLU A 300 -12.41 0.18 -0.86
CA GLU A 300 -12.59 0.14 -2.31
C GLU A 300 -11.74 -0.96 -2.94
N TYR A 301 -12.27 -1.55 -4.02
CA TYR A 301 -11.61 -2.59 -4.81
C TYR A 301 -11.52 -2.14 -6.26
N LEU A 302 -10.48 -2.57 -6.95
CA LEU A 302 -10.53 -2.60 -8.41
C LEU A 302 -11.46 -3.76 -8.83
N SER A 303 -12.26 -3.54 -9.86
CA SER A 303 -13.18 -4.56 -10.34
C SER A 303 -12.43 -5.72 -11.01
N SER A 304 -13.03 -6.90 -11.04
CA SER A 304 -12.45 -8.03 -11.77
C SER A 304 -12.24 -7.76 -13.28
N ALA A 305 -12.99 -6.81 -13.85
CA ALA A 305 -12.78 -6.37 -15.23
C ALA A 305 -11.51 -5.52 -15.42
N GLU A 306 -10.94 -5.01 -14.34
CA GLU A 306 -9.67 -4.27 -14.32
C GLU A 306 -8.47 -5.20 -14.04
N CYS A 307 -8.72 -6.48 -13.70
CA CYS A 307 -7.67 -7.48 -13.63
C CYS A 307 -7.20 -7.87 -15.04
N GLN A 308 -5.90 -7.90 -15.23
CA GLN A 308 -5.26 -8.23 -16.51
C GLN A 308 -4.43 -9.50 -16.37
N LEU A 309 -4.49 -10.36 -17.40
CA LEU A 309 -3.58 -11.47 -17.53
C LEU A 309 -2.24 -10.97 -18.07
N ILE A 310 -1.18 -11.18 -17.32
CA ILE A 310 0.18 -10.75 -17.65
C ILE A 310 1.09 -11.98 -17.72
N VAL A 311 1.91 -12.04 -18.76
CA VAL A 311 2.79 -13.21 -19.02
C VAL A 311 4.17 -12.74 -19.43
N ASN A 312 5.19 -13.35 -18.83
CA ASN A 312 6.60 -13.14 -19.18
C ASN A 312 7.01 -14.09 -20.29
N GLN A 313 7.18 -13.56 -21.52
CA GLN A 313 7.59 -14.34 -22.68
C GLN A 313 8.99 -14.94 -22.49
N VAL A 314 9.92 -14.19 -21.92
CA VAL A 314 11.32 -14.63 -21.73
C VAL A 314 11.35 -15.85 -20.79
N THR A 315 10.59 -15.77 -19.70
CA THR A 315 10.47 -16.88 -18.74
C THR A 315 9.77 -18.10 -19.37
N ALA A 316 8.67 -17.88 -20.11
CA ALA A 316 7.95 -18.93 -20.80
C ALA A 316 8.84 -19.68 -21.82
N ASP A 317 9.59 -18.93 -22.64
CA ASP A 317 10.53 -19.49 -23.61
C ASP A 317 11.66 -20.29 -22.93
N ALA A 318 12.21 -19.76 -21.83
CA ALA A 318 13.28 -20.42 -21.07
C ALA A 318 12.81 -21.74 -20.45
N LEU A 319 11.55 -21.81 -20.02
CA LEU A 319 10.92 -22.99 -19.42
C LEU A 319 10.30 -23.93 -20.48
N GLY A 320 10.21 -23.50 -21.75
CA GLY A 320 9.57 -24.28 -22.82
C GLY A 320 8.05 -24.37 -22.66
N ILE A 321 7.41 -23.42 -22.02
CA ILE A 321 5.96 -23.39 -21.76
C ILE A 321 5.25 -22.66 -22.91
N ASP A 322 4.25 -23.33 -23.49
CA ASP A 322 3.42 -22.75 -24.55
C ASP A 322 2.35 -21.80 -23.97
N ILE A 323 2.46 -20.52 -24.30
CA ILE A 323 1.54 -19.47 -23.87
C ILE A 323 0.62 -19.00 -25.00
N SER A 324 0.66 -19.63 -26.19
CA SER A 324 -0.09 -19.22 -27.37
C SER A 324 -1.62 -19.31 -27.21
N GLY A 325 -2.08 -20.11 -26.23
CA GLY A 325 -3.49 -20.28 -25.90
C GLY A 325 -4.05 -19.23 -24.91
N LEU A 326 -3.23 -18.27 -24.45
CA LEU A 326 -3.64 -17.25 -23.47
C LEU A 326 -4.20 -16.01 -24.19
N GLU A 327 -5.50 -16.05 -24.53
CA GLU A 327 -6.16 -14.95 -25.20
C GLU A 327 -6.22 -13.70 -24.30
N GLY A 328 -5.88 -12.51 -24.85
CA GLY A 328 -5.92 -11.24 -24.14
C GLY A 328 -4.77 -11.01 -23.17
N ALA A 329 -3.78 -11.90 -23.12
CA ALA A 329 -2.62 -11.71 -22.26
C ALA A 329 -1.76 -10.51 -22.70
N GLN A 330 -1.38 -9.70 -21.74
CA GLN A 330 -0.32 -8.70 -21.90
C GLN A 330 1.03 -9.42 -21.78
N ILE A 331 1.86 -9.30 -22.80
CA ILE A 331 3.17 -9.91 -22.84
C ILE A 331 4.22 -8.90 -22.37
N VAL A 332 5.09 -9.29 -21.43
CA VAL A 332 6.18 -8.51 -20.88
C VAL A 332 7.52 -9.22 -21.09
#